data_49848f7c9896e6b61d29149e08591e6f
#
_entry.id   49848f7c9896e6b61d29149e08591e6f
#
_cell.length_a   1.000
_cell.length_b   1.000
_cell.length_c   1.000
_cell.angle_alpha   90.00
_cell.angle_beta   90.00
_cell.angle_gamma   90.00
#
_symmetry.space_group_name_H-M   'P 1'
#
loop_
_entity.id
_entity.type
_entity.pdbx_description
1 polymer ?
#
loop_
_entity_poly.entity_id
_entity_poly.type
_entity_poly.pdbx_seq_one_letter_code
_entity_poly.pdbx_strand_id
1 'polypeptide(L)'
;MFRQSGLLFILLLIIFGNACSKQPAYPDLRDSHDPELQAELDVALADRPMFWKGVKNRDLSVVVADVTDLEHPKVAWYNPDLMLYAASTPKIAIALGALVEIDLGNLELDDELHQQLVNMIKRSSNQDATTVLNKVGIERVKEILQDERYGKLYDPGYGGGLWVGKPYSKGAVGAPDPLHKLSHGASAMQAARFYYGVMNGTILNHRHLPLLKEMFGKPGIKHKFVKGLEGREGLEIYRKSGTWGNFHSDSGVFVRDQVSYIAVALIQNYPAGNSMVTGIRIVDDLMLERATRHKSD
;
A
#
# COMPACT_ATOMS: atom_id res chain seq x y z
N MET A 1 5.12 70.59 -45.71
CA MET A 1 4.75 69.32 -46.35
C MET A 1 5.40 68.19 -45.56
N PHE A 2 4.74 67.73 -44.49
CA PHE A 2 5.24 66.69 -43.58
C PHE A 2 4.50 65.39 -43.90
N ARG A 3 5.30 64.36 -44.31
CA ARG A 3 4.83 62.99 -44.50
C ARG A 3 4.90 62.28 -43.16
N GLN A 4 3.77 61.89 -42.57
CA GLN A 4 3.69 60.96 -41.44
C GLN A 4 3.79 59.53 -41.97
N SER A 5 4.82 58.79 -41.53
CA SER A 5 4.98 57.35 -41.73
C SER A 5 4.31 56.64 -40.55
N GLY A 6 3.18 56.00 -40.78
CA GLY A 6 2.51 55.18 -39.81
C GLY A 6 3.23 53.82 -39.66
N LEU A 7 3.73 53.53 -38.46
CA LEU A 7 4.26 52.22 -38.09
C LEU A 7 3.10 51.33 -37.64
N LEU A 8 2.82 50.31 -38.42
CA LEU A 8 1.82 49.29 -38.07
C LEU A 8 2.44 48.26 -37.13
N PHE A 9 2.06 48.30 -35.83
CA PHE A 9 2.47 47.27 -34.87
C PHE A 9 1.52 46.05 -35.03
N ILE A 10 2.06 44.98 -35.61
CA ILE A 10 1.40 43.67 -35.62
C ILE A 10 1.62 43.00 -34.25
N LEU A 11 0.57 42.99 -33.43
CA LEU A 11 0.57 42.27 -32.16
C LEU A 11 0.39 40.76 -32.45
N LEU A 12 1.47 39.99 -32.37
CA LEU A 12 1.42 38.55 -32.50
C LEU A 12 0.89 37.96 -31.17
N LEU A 13 -0.39 37.61 -31.10
CA LEU A 13 -0.98 36.87 -30.01
C LEU A 13 -0.48 35.42 -30.10
N ILE A 14 0.53 35.08 -29.29
CA ILE A 14 0.96 33.70 -29.07
C ILE A 14 -0.09 33.08 -28.13
N ILE A 15 -1.01 32.32 -28.70
CA ILE A 15 -1.95 31.47 -27.95
C ILE A 15 -1.11 30.27 -27.44
N PHE A 16 -0.66 30.33 -26.19
CA PHE A 16 -0.20 29.13 -25.49
C PHE A 16 -1.42 28.23 -25.28
N GLY A 17 -1.63 27.31 -26.19
CA GLY A 17 -2.52 26.19 -25.96
C GLY A 17 -1.98 25.38 -24.77
N ASN A 18 -2.60 25.52 -23.62
CA ASN A 18 -2.43 24.56 -22.52
C ASN A 18 -2.93 23.20 -23.05
N ALA A 19 -1.99 22.39 -23.55
CA ALA A 19 -2.25 20.96 -23.69
C ALA A 19 -2.46 20.43 -22.29
N CYS A 20 -3.70 20.35 -21.86
CA CYS A 20 -4.12 19.61 -20.68
C CYS A 20 -3.78 18.14 -20.97
N SER A 21 -2.58 17.71 -20.62
CA SER A 21 -2.26 16.28 -20.59
C SER A 21 -3.24 15.66 -19.62
N LYS A 22 -4.19 14.86 -20.13
CA LYS A 22 -5.02 14.03 -19.24
C LYS A 22 -4.04 13.23 -18.40
N GLN A 23 -4.10 13.41 -17.07
CA GLN A 23 -3.41 12.49 -16.18
C GLN A 23 -3.90 11.07 -16.49
N PRO A 24 -3.01 10.08 -16.52
CA PRO A 24 -3.41 8.70 -16.74
C PRO A 24 -4.49 8.33 -15.72
N ALA A 25 -5.59 7.78 -16.20
CA ALA A 25 -6.67 7.31 -15.35
C ALA A 25 -6.29 5.91 -14.84
N TYR A 26 -5.68 5.84 -13.66
CA TYR A 26 -5.34 4.57 -13.03
C TYR A 26 -6.61 3.84 -12.55
N PRO A 27 -6.85 2.58 -12.99
CA PRO A 27 -8.02 1.81 -12.56
C PRO A 27 -7.95 1.46 -11.08
N ASP A 28 -9.11 1.24 -10.44
CA ASP A 28 -9.13 0.64 -9.11
C ASP A 28 -8.66 -0.83 -9.20
N LEU A 29 -7.84 -1.28 -8.24
CA LEU A 29 -7.41 -2.67 -8.17
C LEU A 29 -8.58 -3.65 -8.03
N ARG A 30 -9.72 -3.20 -7.52
CA ARG A 30 -10.95 -4.01 -7.45
C ARG A 30 -11.52 -4.36 -8.81
N ASP A 31 -11.34 -3.47 -9.79
CA ASP A 31 -11.82 -3.63 -11.16
C ASP A 31 -10.78 -4.31 -12.05
N SER A 32 -9.61 -4.65 -11.50
CA SER A 32 -8.43 -5.16 -12.22
C SER A 32 -8.20 -6.67 -12.01
N HIS A 33 -9.26 -7.43 -11.65
CA HIS A 33 -9.15 -8.87 -11.52
C HIS A 33 -8.70 -9.52 -12.82
N ASP A 34 -7.63 -10.30 -12.74
CA ASP A 34 -7.07 -11.02 -13.88
C ASP A 34 -7.27 -12.53 -13.69
N PRO A 35 -8.18 -13.16 -14.48
CA PRO A 35 -8.47 -14.58 -14.34
C PRO A 35 -7.27 -15.49 -14.66
N GLU A 36 -6.34 -15.04 -15.51
CA GLU A 36 -5.13 -15.79 -15.84
C GLU A 36 -4.18 -15.83 -14.65
N LEU A 37 -3.88 -14.65 -14.05
CA LEU A 37 -3.07 -14.57 -12.84
C LEU A 37 -3.71 -15.38 -11.69
N GLN A 38 -5.05 -15.32 -11.56
CA GLN A 38 -5.75 -16.10 -10.55
C GLN A 38 -5.57 -17.61 -10.77
N ALA A 39 -5.74 -18.09 -11.99
CA ALA A 39 -5.59 -19.51 -12.30
C ALA A 39 -4.15 -19.99 -12.09
N GLU A 40 -3.15 -19.19 -12.46
CA GLU A 40 -1.75 -19.49 -12.22
C GLU A 40 -1.42 -19.55 -10.72
N LEU A 41 -1.96 -18.63 -9.95
CA LEU A 41 -1.78 -18.60 -8.49
C LEU A 41 -2.49 -19.81 -7.84
N ASP A 42 -3.67 -20.20 -8.32
CA ASP A 42 -4.38 -21.40 -7.86
C ASP A 42 -3.54 -22.67 -8.08
N VAL A 43 -2.93 -22.81 -9.27
CA VAL A 43 -2.03 -23.93 -9.59
C VAL A 43 -0.79 -23.92 -8.70
N ALA A 44 -0.14 -22.75 -8.54
CA ALA A 44 1.08 -22.61 -7.72
C ALA A 44 0.84 -22.91 -6.25
N LEU A 45 -0.39 -22.74 -5.76
CA LEU A 45 -0.80 -22.98 -4.37
C LEU A 45 -1.57 -24.30 -4.18
N ALA A 46 -1.77 -25.11 -5.22
CA ALA A 46 -2.60 -26.33 -5.16
C ALA A 46 -2.19 -27.27 -4.02
N ASP A 47 -0.88 -27.51 -3.85
CA ASP A 47 -0.31 -28.41 -2.83
C ASP A 47 -0.12 -27.74 -1.46
N ARG A 48 -0.94 -26.76 -1.11
CA ARG A 48 -0.88 -26.01 0.16
C ARG A 48 -2.17 -26.15 0.98
N PRO A 49 -2.44 -27.31 1.58
CA PRO A 49 -3.73 -27.57 2.25
C PRO A 49 -4.04 -26.59 3.38
N MET A 50 -3.02 -26.11 4.10
CA MET A 50 -3.21 -25.12 5.18
C MET A 50 -3.60 -23.74 4.62
N PHE A 51 -3.12 -23.38 3.43
CA PHE A 51 -3.54 -22.17 2.74
C PHE A 51 -5.05 -22.26 2.40
N TRP A 52 -5.46 -23.33 1.73
CA TRP A 52 -6.87 -23.54 1.33
C TRP A 52 -7.80 -23.65 2.54
N LYS A 53 -7.34 -24.28 3.62
CA LYS A 53 -8.07 -24.29 4.88
C LYS A 53 -8.28 -22.87 5.42
N GLY A 54 -7.24 -22.03 5.40
CA GLY A 54 -7.32 -20.63 5.82
C GLY A 54 -8.28 -19.81 4.96
N VAL A 55 -8.25 -20.01 3.64
CA VAL A 55 -9.20 -19.38 2.70
C VAL A 55 -10.63 -19.77 3.03
N LYS A 56 -10.91 -21.08 3.13
CA LYS A 56 -12.25 -21.63 3.39
C LYS A 56 -12.81 -21.19 4.75
N ASN A 57 -11.99 -21.17 5.77
CA ASN A 57 -12.40 -20.77 7.12
C ASN A 57 -12.50 -19.26 7.31
N ARG A 58 -12.11 -18.47 6.30
CA ARG A 58 -11.98 -17.00 6.40
C ARG A 58 -10.98 -16.56 7.49
N ASP A 59 -9.90 -17.31 7.64
CA ASP A 59 -8.75 -17.01 8.50
C ASP A 59 -7.60 -16.36 7.73
N LEU A 60 -7.76 -16.23 6.41
CA LEU A 60 -6.75 -15.73 5.48
C LEU A 60 -7.38 -14.75 4.47
N SER A 61 -6.72 -13.60 4.31
CA SER A 61 -7.00 -12.59 3.29
C SER A 61 -5.71 -12.33 2.51
N VAL A 62 -5.75 -12.46 1.19
CA VAL A 62 -4.57 -12.28 0.31
C VAL A 62 -4.95 -11.46 -0.91
N VAL A 63 -4.04 -10.58 -1.32
CA VAL A 63 -4.05 -9.91 -2.62
C VAL A 63 -2.64 -9.96 -3.20
N VAL A 64 -2.55 -10.32 -4.47
CA VAL A 64 -1.35 -10.23 -5.30
C VAL A 64 -1.70 -9.39 -6.52
N ALA A 65 -0.94 -8.35 -6.79
CA ALA A 65 -1.15 -7.49 -7.94
C ALA A 65 0.16 -7.31 -8.71
N ASP A 66 0.16 -7.70 -9.98
CA ASP A 66 1.17 -7.27 -10.95
C ASP A 66 0.87 -5.80 -11.29
N VAL A 67 1.81 -4.93 -10.94
CA VAL A 67 1.75 -3.48 -11.15
C VAL A 67 2.94 -2.99 -11.97
N THR A 68 3.51 -3.88 -12.78
CA THR A 68 4.58 -3.57 -13.73
C THR A 68 4.13 -2.48 -14.70
N ASP A 69 2.89 -2.56 -15.16
CA ASP A 69 2.16 -1.48 -15.82
C ASP A 69 1.10 -0.93 -14.87
N LEU A 70 1.29 0.30 -14.39
CA LEU A 70 0.35 0.95 -13.48
C LEU A 70 -0.98 1.32 -14.14
N GLU A 71 -1.04 1.46 -15.46
CA GLU A 71 -2.26 1.76 -16.20
C GLU A 71 -3.10 0.49 -16.44
N HIS A 72 -2.47 -0.69 -16.42
CA HIS A 72 -3.11 -1.99 -16.65
C HIS A 72 -2.70 -3.03 -15.58
N PRO A 73 -2.98 -2.77 -14.29
CA PRO A 73 -2.63 -3.72 -13.23
C PRO A 73 -3.44 -5.03 -13.39
N LYS A 74 -2.85 -6.14 -12.97
CA LYS A 74 -3.48 -7.46 -12.97
C LYS A 74 -3.52 -8.00 -11.55
N VAL A 75 -4.69 -8.38 -11.07
CA VAL A 75 -4.88 -8.70 -9.64
C VAL A 75 -5.53 -10.07 -9.45
N ALA A 76 -4.95 -10.86 -8.54
CA ALA A 76 -5.52 -12.08 -8.01
C ALA A 76 -5.70 -11.98 -6.50
N TRP A 77 -6.71 -12.69 -5.95
CA TRP A 77 -7.00 -12.57 -4.53
C TRP A 77 -7.74 -13.77 -3.93
N TYR A 78 -7.67 -13.85 -2.57
CA TYR A 78 -8.50 -14.74 -1.75
C TYR A 78 -9.04 -13.95 -0.56
N ASN A 79 -10.37 -13.92 -0.40
CA ASN A 79 -11.05 -13.13 0.64
C ASN A 79 -10.55 -11.65 0.73
N PRO A 80 -10.47 -10.89 -0.37
CA PRO A 80 -9.74 -9.61 -0.45
C PRO A 80 -10.26 -8.57 0.55
N ASP A 81 -11.56 -8.58 0.83
CA ASP A 81 -12.26 -7.64 1.71
C ASP A 81 -12.45 -8.16 3.14
N LEU A 82 -11.93 -9.35 3.44
CA LEU A 82 -11.96 -9.87 4.80
C LEU A 82 -11.08 -9.01 5.71
N MET A 83 -11.71 -8.24 6.58
CA MET A 83 -11.01 -7.40 7.54
C MET A 83 -10.59 -8.24 8.74
N LEU A 84 -9.29 -8.28 9.01
CA LEU A 84 -8.68 -9.01 10.12
C LEU A 84 -7.92 -8.05 11.04
N TYR A 85 -7.65 -8.50 12.28
CA TYR A 85 -6.71 -7.80 13.14
C TYR A 85 -5.31 -7.86 12.54
N ALA A 86 -4.74 -6.69 12.23
CA ALA A 86 -3.52 -6.57 11.43
C ALA A 86 -2.29 -6.09 12.22
N ALA A 87 -2.42 -5.97 13.54
CA ALA A 87 -1.35 -5.55 14.46
C ALA A 87 -0.68 -4.24 14.01
N SER A 88 0.57 -4.29 13.54
CA SER A 88 1.34 -3.10 13.14
C SER A 88 1.20 -2.73 11.67
N THR A 89 0.49 -3.48 10.84
CA THR A 89 0.28 -3.10 9.43
C THR A 89 -0.49 -1.79 9.29
N PRO A 90 -1.53 -1.49 10.10
CA PRO A 90 -2.23 -0.20 10.00
C PRO A 90 -1.39 1.04 10.32
N LYS A 91 -0.12 0.91 10.71
CA LYS A 91 0.80 2.06 10.79
C LYS A 91 1.00 2.76 9.44
N ILE A 92 0.70 2.07 8.32
CA ILE A 92 0.66 2.70 6.99
C ILE A 92 -0.41 3.81 6.91
N ALA A 93 -1.53 3.65 7.63
CA ALA A 93 -2.57 4.67 7.73
C ALA A 93 -2.11 5.89 8.54
N ILE A 94 -1.32 5.69 9.60
CA ILE A 94 -0.73 6.79 10.35
C ILE A 94 0.28 7.54 9.48
N ALA A 95 1.09 6.83 8.70
CA ALA A 95 2.02 7.43 7.76
C ALA A 95 1.29 8.26 6.69
N LEU A 96 0.22 7.71 6.10
CA LEU A 96 -0.64 8.45 5.17
C LEU A 96 -1.18 9.73 5.81
N GLY A 97 -1.75 9.62 7.01
CA GLY A 97 -2.27 10.77 7.74
C GLY A 97 -1.23 11.87 7.95
N ALA A 98 -0.02 11.50 8.39
CA ALA A 98 1.07 12.46 8.59
C ALA A 98 1.48 13.15 7.28
N LEU A 99 1.63 12.39 6.19
CA LEU A 99 2.03 12.95 4.89
C LEU A 99 0.95 13.84 4.28
N VAL A 100 -0.33 13.50 4.48
CA VAL A 100 -1.47 14.36 4.10
C VAL A 100 -1.45 15.68 4.89
N GLU A 101 -1.24 15.63 6.20
CA GLU A 101 -1.18 16.85 7.03
C GLU A 101 0.05 17.71 6.71
N ILE A 102 1.17 17.11 6.29
CA ILE A 102 2.34 17.83 5.76
C ILE A 102 1.99 18.50 4.42
N ASP A 103 1.25 17.83 3.54
CA ASP A 103 0.81 18.40 2.25
C ASP A 103 -0.15 19.59 2.43
N LEU A 104 -0.98 19.54 3.46
CA LEU A 104 -1.91 20.61 3.82
C LEU A 104 -1.26 21.75 4.60
N GLY A 105 0.00 21.59 5.02
CA GLY A 105 0.72 22.59 5.83
C GLY A 105 0.33 22.60 7.31
N ASN A 106 -0.38 21.58 7.79
CA ASN A 106 -0.79 21.43 9.19
C ASN A 106 0.29 20.78 10.06
N LEU A 107 1.25 20.06 9.44
CA LEU A 107 2.43 19.48 10.08
C LEU A 107 3.68 19.91 9.34
N GLU A 108 4.72 20.27 10.09
CA GLU A 108 6.06 20.48 9.57
C GLU A 108 6.84 19.16 9.60
N LEU A 109 7.49 18.83 8.49
CA LEU A 109 8.41 17.68 8.43
C LEU A 109 9.79 18.12 8.94
N ASP A 110 9.92 18.24 10.26
CA ASP A 110 11.20 18.45 10.92
C ASP A 110 11.99 17.13 11.07
N ASP A 111 13.24 17.22 11.51
CA ASP A 111 14.11 16.04 11.68
C ASP A 111 13.54 15.03 12.68
N GLU A 112 12.82 15.48 13.70
CA GLU A 112 12.20 14.61 14.69
C GLU A 112 11.06 13.80 14.08
N LEU A 113 10.11 14.44 13.40
CA LEU A 113 8.99 13.78 12.74
C LEU A 113 9.48 12.85 11.64
N HIS A 114 10.47 13.26 10.85
CA HIS A 114 11.12 12.41 9.86
C HIS A 114 11.63 11.10 10.50
N GLN A 115 12.42 11.19 11.57
CA GLN A 115 12.96 10.02 12.25
C GLN A 115 11.87 9.15 12.90
N GLN A 116 10.81 9.76 13.44
CA GLN A 116 9.65 9.04 13.99
C GLN A 116 8.93 8.24 12.91
N LEU A 117 8.69 8.84 11.75
CA LEU A 117 8.07 8.17 10.60
C LEU A 117 8.91 6.97 10.12
N VAL A 118 10.22 7.16 9.97
CA VAL A 118 11.14 6.09 9.57
C VAL A 118 11.14 4.95 10.59
N ASN A 119 11.26 5.23 11.88
CA ASN A 119 11.27 4.22 12.93
C ASN A 119 9.92 3.49 13.04
N MET A 120 8.81 4.21 12.94
CA MET A 120 7.45 3.66 12.98
C MET A 120 7.25 2.57 11.93
N ILE A 121 7.72 2.81 10.72
CA ILE A 121 7.53 1.87 9.61
C ILE A 121 8.64 0.81 9.58
N LYS A 122 9.91 1.23 9.49
CA LYS A 122 11.06 0.35 9.27
C LYS A 122 11.35 -0.59 10.44
N ARG A 123 11.25 -0.07 11.67
CA ARG A 123 11.48 -0.82 12.92
C ARG A 123 10.19 -1.22 13.62
N SER A 124 9.04 -0.78 13.08
CA SER A 124 7.72 -1.01 13.68
C SER A 124 7.58 -0.44 15.10
N SER A 125 8.27 0.66 15.42
CA SER A 125 8.22 1.30 16.73
C SER A 125 6.79 1.66 17.13
N ASN A 126 6.35 1.17 18.29
CA ASN A 126 5.04 1.50 18.85
C ASN A 126 5.04 2.89 19.51
N GLN A 127 6.17 3.30 20.06
CA GLN A 127 6.33 4.62 20.65
C GLN A 127 6.21 5.69 19.57
N ASP A 128 6.97 5.58 18.47
CA ASP A 128 6.91 6.54 17.38
C ASP A 128 5.54 6.54 16.71
N ALA A 129 4.91 5.36 16.55
CA ALA A 129 3.55 5.26 16.05
C ALA A 129 2.54 6.02 16.91
N THR A 130 2.67 5.93 18.24
CA THR A 130 1.82 6.67 19.18
C THR A 130 2.10 8.17 19.08
N THR A 131 3.36 8.58 19.01
CA THR A 131 3.75 9.99 18.92
C THR A 131 3.24 10.62 17.61
N VAL A 132 3.46 9.97 16.47
CA VAL A 132 2.97 10.45 15.17
C VAL A 132 1.44 10.49 15.15
N LEU A 133 0.77 9.44 15.64
CA LEU A 133 -0.69 9.40 15.74
C LEU A 133 -1.26 10.55 16.58
N ASN A 134 -0.58 10.91 17.68
CA ASN A 134 -1.00 12.03 18.51
C ASN A 134 -0.77 13.39 17.83
N LYS A 135 0.30 13.54 17.02
CA LYS A 135 0.54 14.75 16.22
C LYS A 135 -0.53 14.94 15.14
N VAL A 136 -0.92 13.88 14.44
CA VAL A 136 -1.97 13.90 13.40
C VAL A 136 -3.38 14.00 14.01
N GLY A 137 -3.61 13.28 15.09
CA GLY A 137 -4.94 13.06 15.66
C GLY A 137 -5.62 11.80 15.11
N ILE A 138 -6.13 10.98 16.04
CA ILE A 138 -6.72 9.69 15.67
C ILE A 138 -7.99 9.84 14.80
N GLU A 139 -8.83 10.83 15.12
CA GLU A 139 -10.05 11.09 14.33
C GLU A 139 -9.68 11.59 12.94
N ARG A 140 -8.63 12.40 12.84
CA ARG A 140 -8.13 12.88 11.55
C ARG A 140 -7.62 11.75 10.65
N VAL A 141 -6.91 10.77 11.22
CA VAL A 141 -6.52 9.55 10.47
C VAL A 141 -7.74 8.81 9.97
N LYS A 142 -8.80 8.66 10.78
CA LYS A 142 -10.06 8.01 10.38
C LYS A 142 -10.78 8.76 9.27
N GLU A 143 -10.83 10.10 9.32
CA GLU A 143 -11.39 10.93 8.26
C GLU A 143 -10.66 10.72 6.95
N ILE A 144 -9.31 10.77 6.97
CA ILE A 144 -8.48 10.54 5.78
C ILE A 144 -8.72 9.15 5.19
N LEU A 145 -8.84 8.12 6.03
CA LEU A 145 -9.11 6.75 5.55
C LEU A 145 -10.47 6.59 4.88
N GLN A 146 -11.44 7.45 5.19
CA GLN A 146 -12.79 7.42 4.62
C GLN A 146 -12.99 8.41 3.46
N ASP A 147 -12.00 9.24 3.18
CA ASP A 147 -12.04 10.26 2.14
C ASP A 147 -11.64 9.69 0.77
N GLU A 148 -12.47 9.92 -0.24
CA GLU A 148 -12.23 9.48 -1.62
C GLU A 148 -10.94 10.05 -2.23
N ARG A 149 -10.55 11.26 -1.84
CA ARG A 149 -9.31 11.91 -2.28
C ARG A 149 -8.05 11.10 -1.92
N TYR A 150 -8.14 10.31 -0.85
CA TYR A 150 -7.04 9.48 -0.36
C TYR A 150 -7.34 7.98 -0.56
N GLY A 151 -8.18 7.65 -1.54
CA GLY A 151 -8.47 6.30 -1.98
C GLY A 151 -9.52 5.57 -1.15
N LYS A 152 -10.19 6.23 -0.19
CA LYS A 152 -11.24 5.63 0.67
C LYS A 152 -10.82 4.26 1.21
N LEU A 153 -9.68 4.24 1.92
CA LEU A 153 -9.03 3.01 2.38
C LEU A 153 -9.75 2.33 3.57
N TYR A 154 -10.80 2.94 4.08
CA TYR A 154 -11.83 2.33 4.91
C TYR A 154 -13.20 2.61 4.30
N ASP A 155 -13.86 1.56 3.83
CA ASP A 155 -15.17 1.66 3.20
C ASP A 155 -16.12 0.59 3.78
N PRO A 156 -17.17 1.00 4.53
CA PRO A 156 -18.18 0.07 5.03
C PRO A 156 -18.87 -0.76 3.93
N GLY A 157 -19.01 -0.21 2.72
CA GLY A 157 -19.59 -0.91 1.56
C GLY A 157 -18.78 -2.12 1.12
N TYR A 158 -17.48 -2.14 1.43
CA TYR A 158 -16.56 -3.25 1.16
C TYR A 158 -16.11 -3.97 2.45
N GLY A 159 -16.89 -3.88 3.53
CA GLY A 159 -16.56 -4.58 4.77
C GLY A 159 -15.42 -3.95 5.58
N GLY A 160 -15.12 -2.69 5.40
CA GLY A 160 -14.13 -1.94 6.16
C GLY A 160 -12.80 -1.75 5.43
N GLY A 161 -11.68 -1.98 6.11
CA GLY A 161 -10.36 -1.77 5.51
C GLY A 161 -9.28 -1.42 6.53
N LEU A 162 -8.45 -0.40 6.23
CA LEU A 162 -7.44 0.07 7.17
C LEU A 162 -8.09 0.82 8.33
N TRP A 163 -7.73 0.47 9.56
CA TRP A 163 -8.26 1.11 10.75
C TRP A 163 -7.24 1.23 11.87
N VAL A 164 -7.15 2.41 12.44
CA VAL A 164 -6.38 2.71 13.66
C VAL A 164 -7.37 3.27 14.69
N GLY A 165 -7.79 2.42 15.63
CA GLY A 165 -8.81 2.75 16.63
C GLY A 165 -8.23 3.26 17.95
N LYS A 166 -6.94 3.07 18.22
CA LYS A 166 -6.27 3.52 19.45
C LYS A 166 -4.76 3.68 19.26
N PRO A 167 -4.07 4.40 20.14
CA PRO A 167 -2.62 4.43 20.20
C PRO A 167 -1.98 3.04 20.42
N TYR A 168 -0.74 2.87 19.99
CA TYR A 168 0.04 1.63 20.13
C TYR A 168 0.70 1.49 21.53
N SER A 169 0.16 2.14 22.53
CA SER A 169 0.65 2.09 23.91
C SER A 169 -0.17 1.10 24.75
N LYS A 170 0.47 0.56 25.81
CA LYS A 170 -0.18 -0.36 26.77
C LYS A 170 -1.31 0.39 27.49
N GLY A 171 -2.46 -0.25 27.59
CA GLY A 171 -3.64 0.33 28.28
C GLY A 171 -4.35 1.45 27.50
N ALA A 172 -3.92 1.77 26.27
CA ALA A 172 -4.58 2.79 25.47
C ALA A 172 -6.05 2.41 25.19
N VAL A 173 -6.91 3.40 25.41
CA VAL A 173 -8.34 3.33 25.09
C VAL A 173 -8.56 4.03 23.74
N GLY A 174 -9.60 3.58 23.00
CA GLY A 174 -9.97 4.19 21.74
C GLY A 174 -11.26 3.62 21.19
N ALA A 175 -11.61 3.98 19.97
CA ALA A 175 -12.79 3.51 19.28
C ALA A 175 -12.42 2.43 18.25
N PRO A 176 -12.77 1.15 18.49
CA PRO A 176 -12.57 0.11 17.50
C PRO A 176 -13.39 0.39 16.24
N ASP A 177 -13.07 -0.29 15.13
CA ASP A 177 -13.83 -0.13 13.90
C ASP A 177 -15.31 -0.52 14.12
N PRO A 178 -16.24 0.18 13.45
CA PRO A 178 -17.67 0.01 13.73
C PRO A 178 -18.22 -1.35 13.29
N LEU A 179 -17.59 -2.02 12.30
CA LEU A 179 -18.12 -3.26 11.72
C LEU A 179 -17.65 -4.50 12.45
N HIS A 180 -16.35 -4.62 12.74
CA HIS A 180 -15.71 -5.83 13.27
C HIS A 180 -15.16 -5.65 14.68
N LYS A 181 -15.24 -4.44 15.25
CA LYS A 181 -14.74 -4.11 16.60
C LYS A 181 -13.23 -4.30 16.75
N LEU A 182 -12.48 -4.18 15.67
CA LEU A 182 -11.02 -4.30 15.66
C LEU A 182 -10.37 -2.98 16.05
N SER A 183 -9.40 -3.01 16.95
CA SER A 183 -8.64 -1.82 17.32
C SER A 183 -7.61 -1.39 16.24
N HIS A 184 -7.07 -2.37 15.53
CA HIS A 184 -6.11 -2.18 14.43
C HIS A 184 -6.43 -3.22 13.35
N GLY A 185 -7.19 -2.82 12.36
CA GLY A 185 -7.68 -3.70 11.31
C GLY A 185 -7.09 -3.39 9.94
N ALA A 186 -7.09 -4.40 9.08
CA ALA A 186 -6.85 -4.25 7.66
C ALA A 186 -7.59 -5.32 6.86
N SER A 187 -7.99 -5.01 5.63
CA SER A 187 -8.23 -6.01 4.60
C SER A 187 -7.07 -6.01 3.60
N ALA A 188 -6.86 -7.14 2.91
CA ALA A 188 -5.75 -7.25 1.98
C ALA A 188 -5.92 -6.30 0.79
N MET A 189 -7.14 -6.14 0.30
CA MET A 189 -7.43 -5.22 -0.80
C MET A 189 -7.13 -3.78 -0.44
N GLN A 190 -7.56 -3.29 0.72
CA GLN A 190 -7.33 -1.89 1.08
C GLN A 190 -5.85 -1.59 1.38
N ALA A 191 -5.11 -2.56 1.90
CA ALA A 191 -3.66 -2.42 2.04
C ALA A 191 -2.96 -2.42 0.66
N ALA A 192 -3.40 -3.24 -0.29
CA ALA A 192 -2.87 -3.24 -1.66
C ALA A 192 -3.18 -1.91 -2.37
N ARG A 193 -4.42 -1.39 -2.23
CA ARG A 193 -4.82 -0.09 -2.79
C ARG A 193 -4.01 1.08 -2.22
N PHE A 194 -3.63 1.02 -0.94
CA PHE A 194 -2.69 2.00 -0.36
C PHE A 194 -1.37 2.01 -1.13
N TYR A 195 -0.72 0.86 -1.32
CA TYR A 195 0.56 0.80 -2.03
C TYR A 195 0.42 1.24 -3.48
N TYR A 196 -0.61 0.78 -4.16
CA TYR A 196 -0.88 1.15 -5.55
C TYR A 196 -1.11 2.64 -5.73
N GLY A 197 -1.94 3.26 -4.87
CA GLY A 197 -2.21 4.68 -4.90
C GLY A 197 -1.00 5.56 -4.54
N VAL A 198 -0.06 5.03 -3.72
CA VAL A 198 1.24 5.67 -3.49
C VAL A 198 2.13 5.60 -4.73
N MET A 199 2.17 4.43 -5.41
CA MET A 199 3.01 4.24 -6.59
C MET A 199 2.58 5.13 -7.77
N ASN A 200 1.28 5.24 -8.00
CA ASN A 200 0.72 6.02 -9.11
C ASN A 200 0.43 7.49 -8.76
N GLY A 201 0.65 7.90 -7.51
CA GLY A 201 0.51 9.28 -7.06
C GLY A 201 -0.93 9.74 -6.85
N THR A 202 -1.93 8.84 -6.84
CA THR A 202 -3.35 9.22 -6.67
C THR A 202 -3.71 9.55 -5.23
N ILE A 203 -3.02 8.99 -4.23
CA ILE A 203 -3.31 9.24 -2.81
C ILE A 203 -2.28 10.10 -2.09
N LEU A 204 -1.06 10.19 -2.63
CA LEU A 204 0.03 11.02 -2.12
C LEU A 204 0.85 11.62 -3.25
N ASN A 205 1.28 12.86 -3.09
CA ASN A 205 2.15 13.51 -4.04
C ASN A 205 3.52 12.78 -4.15
N HIS A 206 4.02 12.63 -5.36
CA HIS A 206 5.31 11.98 -5.63
C HIS A 206 6.51 12.68 -4.95
N ARG A 207 6.37 13.91 -4.47
CA ARG A 207 7.40 14.58 -3.65
C ARG A 207 7.76 13.80 -2.39
N HIS A 208 6.87 12.94 -1.90
CA HIS A 208 7.10 12.08 -0.74
C HIS A 208 7.82 10.76 -1.06
N LEU A 209 8.03 10.41 -2.34
CA LEU A 209 8.67 9.15 -2.71
C LEU A 209 10.05 8.92 -2.06
N PRO A 210 10.94 9.91 -1.92
CA PRO A 210 12.21 9.70 -1.22
C PRO A 210 12.02 9.25 0.23
N LEU A 211 11.12 9.93 0.97
CA LEU A 211 10.80 9.58 2.35
C LEU A 211 10.10 8.22 2.44
N LEU A 212 9.14 7.94 1.55
CA LEU A 212 8.45 6.65 1.49
C LEU A 212 9.43 5.50 1.22
N LYS A 213 10.37 5.68 0.28
CA LYS A 213 11.44 4.70 0.01
C LYS A 213 12.32 4.48 1.23
N GLU A 214 12.64 5.52 1.98
CA GLU A 214 13.40 5.40 3.22
C GLU A 214 12.62 4.65 4.31
N MET A 215 11.35 5.01 4.52
CA MET A 215 10.47 4.41 5.54
C MET A 215 10.24 2.91 5.30
N PHE A 216 9.86 2.55 4.08
CA PHE A 216 9.44 1.19 3.72
C PHE A 216 10.60 0.32 3.23
N GLY A 217 11.63 0.91 2.65
CA GLY A 217 12.77 0.22 2.07
C GLY A 217 13.76 -0.31 3.10
N LYS A 218 14.55 -1.31 2.68
CA LYS A 218 15.56 -1.97 3.53
C LYS A 218 14.99 -2.32 4.92
N PRO A 219 13.95 -3.16 4.99
CA PRO A 219 13.21 -3.43 6.24
C PRO A 219 14.13 -3.86 7.38
N GLY A 220 13.97 -3.23 8.55
CA GLY A 220 14.76 -3.57 9.76
C GLY A 220 14.36 -4.90 10.39
N ILE A 221 13.15 -5.40 10.09
CA ILE A 221 12.63 -6.66 10.63
C ILE A 221 12.63 -7.73 9.53
N LYS A 222 13.52 -8.73 9.67
CA LYS A 222 13.77 -9.77 8.66
C LYS A 222 12.99 -11.06 8.94
N HIS A 223 11.66 -11.04 8.77
CA HIS A 223 10.83 -12.23 8.89
C HIS A 223 9.75 -12.25 7.80
N LYS A 224 8.96 -13.34 7.70
CA LYS A 224 7.85 -13.50 6.74
C LYS A 224 8.30 -13.21 5.31
N PHE A 225 7.74 -12.20 4.64
CA PHE A 225 8.07 -11.86 3.26
C PHE A 225 9.56 -11.59 3.05
N VAL A 226 10.18 -10.80 3.94
CA VAL A 226 11.62 -10.50 3.83
C VAL A 226 12.46 -11.78 3.93
N LYS A 227 12.14 -12.69 4.88
CA LYS A 227 12.83 -13.97 5.01
C LYS A 227 12.56 -14.88 3.80
N GLY A 228 11.36 -14.83 3.26
CA GLY A 228 10.98 -15.61 2.08
C GLY A 228 11.78 -15.22 0.84
N LEU A 229 12.13 -13.97 0.73
CA LEU A 229 12.81 -13.37 -0.43
C LEU A 229 14.33 -13.17 -0.19
N GLU A 230 14.85 -13.66 0.92
CA GLU A 230 16.29 -13.58 1.21
C GLU A 230 17.10 -14.32 0.14
N GLY A 231 18.16 -13.69 -0.35
CA GLY A 231 19.01 -14.20 -1.43
C GLY A 231 18.48 -13.96 -2.85
N ARG A 232 17.33 -13.27 -3.01
CA ARG A 232 16.83 -12.86 -4.32
C ARG A 232 17.59 -11.61 -4.77
N GLU A 233 18.48 -11.75 -5.75
CA GLU A 233 19.32 -10.66 -6.28
C GLU A 233 18.47 -9.62 -7.01
N GLY A 234 18.88 -8.35 -6.93
CA GLY A 234 18.23 -7.23 -7.60
C GLY A 234 16.85 -6.85 -7.06
N LEU A 235 16.35 -7.52 -6.01
CA LEU A 235 15.02 -7.26 -5.46
C LEU A 235 15.03 -6.14 -4.42
N GLU A 236 14.29 -5.08 -4.69
CA GLU A 236 13.97 -4.04 -3.73
C GLU A 236 12.65 -4.39 -3.02
N ILE A 237 12.63 -4.25 -1.70
CA ILE A 237 11.48 -4.57 -0.85
C ILE A 237 11.06 -3.32 -0.09
N TYR A 238 9.83 -2.87 -0.33
CA TYR A 238 9.17 -1.77 0.38
C TYR A 238 7.99 -2.32 1.16
N ARG A 239 8.10 -2.39 2.50
CA ARG A 239 7.26 -3.32 3.25
C ARG A 239 6.82 -2.81 4.62
N LYS A 240 5.61 -3.23 5.06
CA LYS A 240 5.16 -3.14 6.46
C LYS A 240 4.55 -4.45 6.91
N SER A 241 4.91 -4.92 8.12
CA SER A 241 4.34 -6.11 8.73
C SER A 241 3.71 -5.85 10.09
N GLY A 242 2.88 -6.79 10.52
CA GLY A 242 2.30 -6.83 11.86
C GLY A 242 2.29 -8.23 12.45
N THR A 243 2.48 -8.34 13.78
CA THR A 243 2.37 -9.59 14.53
C THR A 243 1.84 -9.29 15.93
N TRP A 244 0.84 -10.06 16.34
CA TRP A 244 0.33 -10.07 17.70
C TRP A 244 -0.36 -11.41 17.98
N GLY A 245 0.19 -12.20 18.91
CA GLY A 245 -0.34 -13.54 19.17
C GLY A 245 -0.41 -14.38 17.90
N ASN A 246 -1.60 -14.87 17.58
CA ASN A 246 -1.89 -15.68 16.38
C ASN A 246 -2.26 -14.83 15.14
N PHE A 247 -2.16 -13.50 15.24
CA PHE A 247 -2.43 -12.60 14.12
C PHE A 247 -1.13 -12.23 13.43
N HIS A 248 -1.06 -12.49 12.15
CA HIS A 248 0.10 -12.19 11.31
C HIS A 248 -0.35 -11.45 10.06
N SER A 249 0.34 -10.37 9.75
CA SER A 249 0.17 -9.65 8.50
C SER A 249 1.51 -9.29 7.88
N ASP A 250 1.56 -9.23 6.57
CA ASP A 250 2.67 -8.67 5.81
C ASP A 250 2.14 -8.06 4.53
N SER A 251 2.76 -6.97 4.09
CA SER A 251 2.30 -6.21 2.95
C SER A 251 3.44 -5.39 2.36
N GLY A 252 3.50 -5.26 1.05
CA GLY A 252 4.53 -4.44 0.42
C GLY A 252 4.50 -4.41 -1.09
N VAL A 253 5.40 -3.59 -1.60
CA VAL A 253 5.78 -3.50 -3.01
C VAL A 253 7.14 -4.17 -3.19
N PHE A 254 7.25 -4.95 -4.22
CA PHE A 254 8.44 -5.71 -4.58
C PHE A 254 8.84 -5.30 -6.01
N VAL A 255 10.06 -4.82 -6.18
CA VAL A 255 10.54 -4.30 -7.46
C VAL A 255 11.83 -5.00 -7.83
N ARG A 256 11.88 -5.57 -9.02
CA ARG A 256 13.08 -6.19 -9.58
C ARG A 256 13.12 -5.95 -11.08
N ASP A 257 14.18 -5.29 -11.57
CA ASP A 257 14.35 -4.97 -12.99
C ASP A 257 13.09 -4.36 -13.62
N GLN A 258 12.37 -5.15 -14.39
CA GLN A 258 11.16 -4.74 -15.11
C GLN A 258 9.88 -5.34 -14.50
N VAL A 259 9.95 -5.87 -13.29
CA VAL A 259 8.80 -6.49 -12.60
C VAL A 259 8.52 -5.75 -11.32
N SER A 260 7.30 -5.28 -11.18
CA SER A 260 6.81 -4.67 -9.94
C SER A 260 5.51 -5.35 -9.53
N TYR A 261 5.44 -5.82 -8.29
CA TYR A 261 4.21 -6.38 -7.79
C TYR A 261 3.93 -5.96 -6.34
N ILE A 262 2.65 -6.00 -5.98
CA ILE A 262 2.17 -5.82 -4.62
C ILE A 262 1.75 -7.17 -4.09
N ALA A 263 2.16 -7.51 -2.87
CA ALA A 263 1.66 -8.68 -2.15
C ALA A 263 1.22 -8.27 -0.75
N VAL A 264 0.02 -8.72 -0.37
CA VAL A 264 -0.55 -8.53 0.96
C VAL A 264 -1.10 -9.86 1.46
N ALA A 265 -0.77 -10.23 2.69
CA ALA A 265 -1.37 -11.38 3.36
C ALA A 265 -1.67 -11.04 4.83
N LEU A 266 -2.88 -11.36 5.25
CA LEU A 266 -3.33 -11.31 6.65
C LEU A 266 -3.82 -12.69 7.05
N ILE A 267 -3.34 -13.18 8.18
CA ILE A 267 -3.63 -14.53 8.67
C ILE A 267 -3.96 -14.47 10.16
N GLN A 268 -4.99 -15.20 10.57
CA GLN A 268 -5.33 -15.44 11.97
C GLN A 268 -5.45 -16.94 12.26
N ASN A 269 -5.43 -17.30 13.55
CA ASN A 269 -5.79 -18.63 14.07
C ASN A 269 -4.86 -19.81 13.73
N TYR A 270 -3.72 -19.60 13.05
CA TYR A 270 -2.73 -20.67 12.87
C TYR A 270 -1.28 -20.13 12.74
N PRO A 271 -0.25 -21.00 12.93
CA PRO A 271 1.15 -20.58 12.84
C PRO A 271 1.50 -20.11 11.43
N ALA A 272 1.40 -18.83 11.18
CA ALA A 272 1.43 -18.24 9.84
C ALA A 272 2.84 -17.85 9.35
N GLY A 273 3.82 -17.73 10.24
CA GLY A 273 5.13 -17.20 9.88
C GLY A 273 5.81 -17.93 8.73
N ASN A 274 5.86 -19.27 8.79
CA ASN A 274 6.46 -20.08 7.72
C ASN A 274 5.59 -20.17 6.46
N SER A 275 4.26 -20.13 6.60
CA SER A 275 3.35 -20.11 5.45
C SER A 275 3.53 -18.83 4.61
N MET A 276 3.73 -17.69 5.27
CA MET A 276 4.04 -16.43 4.58
C MET A 276 5.40 -16.45 3.88
N VAL A 277 6.42 -17.09 4.49
CA VAL A 277 7.76 -17.28 3.90
C VAL A 277 7.66 -18.08 2.60
N THR A 278 6.91 -19.19 2.63
CA THR A 278 6.73 -20.04 1.45
C THR A 278 5.85 -19.36 0.42
N GLY A 279 4.74 -18.75 0.85
CA GLY A 279 3.79 -18.09 -0.05
C GLY A 279 4.41 -16.99 -0.87
N ILE A 280 5.22 -16.12 -0.26
CA ILE A 280 5.85 -15.03 -1.00
C ILE A 280 6.90 -15.52 -2.01
N ARG A 281 7.58 -16.65 -1.74
CA ARG A 281 8.49 -17.27 -2.72
C ARG A 281 7.74 -17.74 -3.96
N ILE A 282 6.61 -18.38 -3.75
CA ILE A 282 5.74 -18.84 -4.83
C ILE A 282 5.26 -17.64 -5.67
N VAL A 283 4.83 -16.57 -5.01
CA VAL A 283 4.40 -15.35 -5.71
C VAL A 283 5.55 -14.73 -6.50
N ASP A 284 6.74 -14.59 -5.91
CA ASP A 284 7.91 -14.02 -6.58
C ASP A 284 8.34 -14.84 -7.80
N ASP A 285 8.37 -16.19 -7.68
CA ASP A 285 8.68 -17.07 -8.79
C ASP A 285 7.64 -16.94 -9.92
N LEU A 286 6.35 -16.90 -9.57
CA LEU A 286 5.26 -16.71 -10.53
C LEU A 286 5.39 -15.37 -11.29
N MET A 287 5.67 -14.27 -10.58
CA MET A 287 5.83 -12.95 -11.21
C MET A 287 6.99 -12.91 -12.19
N LEU A 288 8.11 -13.57 -11.87
CA LEU A 288 9.27 -13.68 -12.76
C LEU A 288 8.98 -14.53 -14.00
N GLU A 289 8.27 -15.66 -13.84
CA GLU A 289 7.87 -16.51 -14.96
C GLU A 289 6.93 -15.77 -15.92
N ARG A 290 5.97 -15.00 -15.38
CA ARG A 290 5.07 -14.15 -16.21
C ARG A 290 5.85 -13.13 -17.02
N ALA A 291 6.78 -12.41 -16.38
CA ALA A 291 7.59 -11.41 -17.05
C ALA A 291 8.48 -11.99 -18.17
N THR A 292 8.93 -13.23 -18.03
CA THR A 292 9.73 -13.89 -19.07
C THR A 292 8.86 -14.33 -20.27
N ARG A 293 7.62 -14.76 -20.04
CA ARG A 293 6.68 -15.11 -21.12
C ARG A 293 6.31 -13.89 -21.97
N HIS A 294 5.98 -12.76 -21.34
CA HIS A 294 5.60 -11.53 -22.07
C HIS A 294 6.74 -10.87 -22.86
N LYS A 295 8.00 -11.32 -22.69
CA LYS A 295 9.12 -10.88 -23.54
C LYS A 295 9.30 -11.75 -24.80
N SER A 296 8.67 -12.89 -24.83
CA SER A 296 8.81 -13.88 -25.91
C SER A 296 7.74 -13.75 -26.99
N ASP A 297 6.67 -13.00 -26.66
CA ASP A 297 5.56 -12.65 -27.56
C ASP A 297 5.75 -11.20 -28.10
#